data_bbb0d2829bb2ade38f1cd0ce90cc20db
#
_entry.id   bbb0d2829bb2ade38f1cd0ce90cc20db
#
_cell.length_a   1.000
_cell.length_b   1.000
_cell.length_c   1.000
_cell.angle_alpha   90.00
_cell.angle_beta   90.00
_cell.angle_gamma   90.00
#
_symmetry.space_group_name_H-M   'P 1'
#
loop_
_entity.id
_entity.type
_entity.pdbx_description
1 polymer ?
#
loop_
_entity_poly.entity_id
_entity_poly.type
_entity_poly.pdbx_seq_one_letter_code
_entity_poly.pdbx_strand_id
1 'polypeptide(L)'
;MTSLLSRFIARAARYIYLRRHEKLWDGVPLDPIAVSNLCIELDGRQVGLRMYHGNSDKPMVIYAHGGGFVVGNLETHDRFCRALSLNSGCSLISIDYRLAPEHTFPAAHDDCLEATKWVLDNLDNLAPNNGLFILAGDSAGGNLAIASTLALQERYGIAGCLAIYPATQHYISDLPSYTEHAKTGLVPARHMRRFCDTYLNGTAPADPVLERMFPGRRTTLNLFPRTLIITAERDPIRDDGARVAVRLHRSGCKITYKHLSQASHGFVCSEGDSEHFGEAVRIASQWLATPLILKSLQEDLESPTSQAVSDRSSHHPRPWPPRQ
;
A
#
# COMPACT_ATOMS: atom_id res chain seq x y z
N MET A 1 -5.76 -9.54 26.23
CA MET A 1 -5.44 -10.96 25.89
C MET A 1 -6.56 -11.50 24.99
N THR A 2 -6.25 -11.85 23.76
CA THR A 2 -7.22 -12.47 22.85
C THR A 2 -7.58 -13.88 23.35
N SER A 3 -8.88 -14.21 23.38
CA SER A 3 -9.34 -15.51 23.88
C SER A 3 -8.90 -16.66 22.94
N LEU A 4 -8.70 -17.85 23.47
CA LEU A 4 -8.45 -19.06 22.67
C LEU A 4 -9.53 -19.28 21.62
N LEU A 5 -10.79 -18.94 21.96
CA LEU A 5 -11.93 -19.02 21.05
C LEU A 5 -11.77 -18.06 19.86
N SER A 6 -11.35 -16.82 20.08
CA SER A 6 -11.15 -15.85 18.97
C SER A 6 -10.05 -16.30 18.01
N ARG A 7 -8.97 -16.89 18.50
CA ARG A 7 -7.90 -17.49 17.67
C ARG A 7 -8.40 -18.69 16.88
N PHE A 8 -9.20 -19.55 17.47
CA PHE A 8 -9.81 -20.68 16.77
C PHE A 8 -10.72 -20.22 15.63
N ILE A 9 -11.61 -19.26 15.92
CA ILE A 9 -12.52 -18.69 14.90
C ILE A 9 -11.72 -18.05 13.76
N ALA A 10 -10.65 -17.32 14.03
CA ALA A 10 -9.83 -16.70 13.01
C ALA A 10 -9.12 -17.76 12.12
N ARG A 11 -8.57 -18.82 12.73
CA ARG A 11 -7.97 -19.95 11.99
C ARG A 11 -8.97 -20.63 11.07
N ALA A 12 -10.18 -20.89 11.55
CA ALA A 12 -11.26 -21.46 10.74
C ALA A 12 -11.65 -20.51 9.59
N ALA A 13 -11.75 -19.21 9.86
CA ALA A 13 -12.04 -18.20 8.84
C ALA A 13 -10.95 -18.14 7.75
N ARG A 14 -9.66 -18.19 8.13
CA ARG A 14 -8.53 -18.24 7.19
C ARG A 14 -8.56 -19.51 6.33
N TYR A 15 -8.82 -20.64 6.94
CA TYR A 15 -8.97 -21.89 6.20
C TYR A 15 -10.12 -21.85 5.18
N ILE A 16 -11.30 -21.38 5.60
CA ILE A 16 -12.47 -21.23 4.71
C ILE A 16 -12.16 -20.23 3.59
N TYR A 17 -11.50 -19.11 3.91
CA TYR A 17 -11.14 -18.11 2.93
C TYR A 17 -10.18 -18.65 1.87
N LEU A 18 -9.14 -19.38 2.29
CA LEU A 18 -8.20 -20.04 1.39
C LEU A 18 -8.89 -21.09 0.50
N ARG A 19 -9.70 -21.99 1.10
CA ARG A 19 -10.42 -23.03 0.33
C ARG A 19 -11.39 -22.44 -0.68
N ARG A 20 -12.05 -21.31 -0.31
CA ARG A 20 -12.91 -20.58 -1.26
C ARG A 20 -12.09 -20.01 -2.41
N HIS A 21 -10.96 -19.41 -2.11
CA HIS A 21 -10.05 -18.87 -3.13
C HIS A 21 -9.57 -19.96 -4.08
N GLU A 22 -9.07 -21.08 -3.58
CA GLU A 22 -8.64 -22.23 -4.39
C GLU A 22 -9.76 -22.70 -5.34
N LYS A 23 -10.99 -22.81 -4.83
CA LYS A 23 -12.16 -23.20 -5.64
C LYS A 23 -12.50 -22.20 -6.74
N LEU A 24 -12.33 -20.90 -6.51
CA LEU A 24 -12.60 -19.87 -7.51
C LEU A 24 -11.63 -19.93 -8.70
N TRP A 25 -10.46 -20.49 -8.48
CA TRP A 25 -9.40 -20.60 -9.47
C TRP A 25 -9.15 -22.03 -9.96
N ASP A 26 -10.06 -22.95 -9.62
CA ASP A 26 -9.94 -24.34 -10.06
C ASP A 26 -9.94 -24.43 -11.58
N GLY A 27 -8.96 -25.16 -12.12
CA GLY A 27 -8.78 -25.30 -13.57
C GLY A 27 -8.17 -24.10 -14.30
N VAL A 28 -7.98 -22.95 -13.65
CA VAL A 28 -7.31 -21.77 -14.26
C VAL A 28 -5.80 -21.88 -14.11
N PRO A 29 -5.01 -21.90 -15.20
CA PRO A 29 -3.55 -21.96 -15.11
C PRO A 29 -2.95 -20.79 -14.34
N LEU A 30 -1.78 -20.97 -13.72
CA LEU A 30 -1.00 -19.89 -13.17
C LEU A 30 -0.25 -19.15 -14.27
N ASP A 31 -0.17 -17.82 -14.13
CA ASP A 31 0.69 -17.01 -15.01
C ASP A 31 2.15 -17.47 -14.91
N PRO A 32 2.84 -17.68 -16.06
CA PRO A 32 4.18 -18.27 -16.13
C PRO A 32 5.26 -17.25 -15.80
N ILE A 33 5.37 -16.88 -14.53
CA ILE A 33 6.44 -16.01 -14.03
C ILE A 33 7.29 -16.75 -13.00
N ALA A 34 8.60 -16.52 -12.99
CA ALA A 34 9.50 -17.09 -12.00
C ALA A 34 9.19 -16.51 -10.61
N VAL A 35 9.08 -17.39 -9.60
CA VAL A 35 8.77 -17.02 -8.22
C VAL A 35 9.75 -17.66 -7.27
N SER A 36 10.19 -16.91 -6.26
CA SER A 36 11.01 -17.40 -5.16
C SER A 36 10.48 -16.93 -3.83
N ASN A 37 10.71 -17.71 -2.77
CA ASN A 37 10.32 -17.33 -1.40
C ASN A 37 11.57 -17.04 -0.58
N LEU A 38 11.50 -16.05 0.26
CA LEU A 38 12.53 -15.62 1.19
C LEU A 38 11.92 -15.45 2.57
N CYS A 39 12.66 -15.80 3.62
CA CYS A 39 12.31 -15.50 5.00
C CYS A 39 13.35 -14.53 5.55
N ILE A 40 12.92 -13.38 6.01
CA ILE A 40 13.79 -12.36 6.61
C ILE A 40 13.60 -12.31 8.11
N GLU A 41 14.65 -11.95 8.84
CA GLU A 41 14.59 -11.76 10.28
C GLU A 41 14.53 -10.27 10.62
N LEU A 42 13.50 -9.88 11.37
CA LEU A 42 13.24 -8.50 11.79
C LEU A 42 13.01 -8.47 13.29
N ASP A 43 13.93 -7.87 14.05
CA ASP A 43 13.81 -7.69 15.52
C ASP A 43 13.35 -8.96 16.26
N GLY A 44 14.00 -10.11 15.98
CA GLY A 44 13.72 -11.40 16.62
C GLY A 44 12.41 -12.07 16.16
N ARG A 45 11.87 -11.68 15.01
CA ARG A 45 10.73 -12.33 14.34
C ARG A 45 11.01 -12.60 12.87
N GLN A 46 10.41 -13.63 12.33
CA GLN A 46 10.51 -13.97 10.93
C GLN A 46 9.32 -13.42 10.13
N VAL A 47 9.61 -12.84 8.95
CA VAL A 47 8.60 -12.38 8.00
C VAL A 47 8.88 -13.04 6.65
N GLY A 48 7.87 -13.70 6.09
CA GLY A 48 7.93 -14.31 4.77
C GLY A 48 7.80 -13.27 3.66
N LEU A 49 8.59 -13.42 2.61
CA LEU A 49 8.49 -12.64 1.38
C LEU A 49 8.36 -13.58 0.18
N ARG A 50 7.52 -13.22 -0.77
CA ARG A 50 7.45 -13.90 -2.08
C ARG A 50 7.84 -12.93 -3.17
N MET A 51 8.87 -13.28 -3.94
CA MET A 51 9.35 -12.49 -5.05
C MET A 51 8.85 -13.05 -6.38
N TYR A 52 8.37 -12.15 -7.24
CA TYR A 52 7.99 -12.39 -8.62
C TYR A 52 9.00 -11.65 -9.50
N HIS A 53 9.70 -12.39 -10.35
CA HIS A 53 10.87 -11.86 -11.07
C HIS A 53 10.47 -11.21 -12.40
N GLY A 54 10.54 -9.90 -12.45
CA GLY A 54 10.29 -9.07 -13.63
C GLY A 54 11.58 -8.63 -14.33
N ASN A 55 11.56 -7.46 -14.96
CA ASN A 55 12.64 -6.91 -15.75
C ASN A 55 13.48 -5.90 -14.94
N SER A 56 14.78 -5.81 -15.24
CA SER A 56 15.73 -4.94 -14.56
C SER A 56 15.54 -3.44 -14.86
N ASP A 57 14.87 -3.10 -15.96
CA ASP A 57 14.59 -1.72 -16.38
C ASP A 57 13.28 -1.15 -15.79
N LYS A 58 12.58 -1.94 -14.98
CA LYS A 58 11.29 -1.59 -14.36
C LYS A 58 11.43 -1.33 -12.86
N PRO A 59 10.49 -0.56 -12.27
CA PRO A 59 10.45 -0.39 -10.82
C PRO A 59 10.14 -1.71 -10.10
N MET A 60 10.53 -1.79 -8.84
CA MET A 60 10.10 -2.86 -7.95
C MET A 60 8.80 -2.47 -7.25
N VAL A 61 7.84 -3.39 -7.23
CA VAL A 61 6.58 -3.23 -6.49
C VAL A 61 6.68 -4.01 -5.19
N ILE A 62 6.43 -3.36 -4.05
CA ILE A 62 6.34 -3.99 -2.73
C ILE A 62 4.85 -4.04 -2.37
N TYR A 63 4.30 -5.25 -2.25
CA TYR A 63 2.87 -5.50 -2.14
C TYR A 63 2.48 -6.04 -0.76
N ALA A 64 1.49 -5.41 -0.14
CA ALA A 64 0.80 -5.90 1.04
C ALA A 64 -0.59 -6.42 0.65
N HIS A 65 -0.91 -7.67 1.03
CA HIS A 65 -2.19 -8.29 0.68
C HIS A 65 -3.37 -7.74 1.49
N GLY A 66 -4.59 -7.87 0.96
CA GLY A 66 -5.84 -7.58 1.66
C GLY A 66 -6.25 -8.65 2.66
N GLY A 67 -7.42 -8.47 3.27
CA GLY A 67 -7.99 -9.44 4.21
C GLY A 67 -8.29 -8.89 5.60
N GLY A 68 -8.45 -7.56 5.74
CA GLY A 68 -8.89 -6.91 6.98
C GLY A 68 -7.93 -7.11 8.15
N PHE A 69 -6.64 -7.38 7.90
CA PHE A 69 -5.60 -7.70 8.90
C PHE A 69 -5.85 -9.01 9.67
N VAL A 70 -6.84 -9.82 9.25
CA VAL A 70 -7.30 -11.05 9.95
C VAL A 70 -7.18 -12.29 9.07
N VAL A 71 -7.45 -12.15 7.79
CA VAL A 71 -7.35 -13.21 6.78
C VAL A 71 -6.43 -12.77 5.64
N GLY A 72 -6.27 -13.61 4.61
CA GLY A 72 -5.33 -13.37 3.52
C GLY A 72 -3.93 -13.89 3.83
N ASN A 73 -3.16 -14.14 2.80
CA ASN A 73 -1.77 -14.58 2.85
C ASN A 73 -1.16 -14.50 1.43
N LEU A 74 0.08 -14.95 1.28
CA LEU A 74 0.78 -15.01 -0.01
C LEU A 74 0.01 -15.85 -1.06
N GLU A 75 -0.65 -16.95 -0.65
CA GLU A 75 -1.35 -17.83 -1.58
C GLU A 75 -2.64 -17.20 -2.14
N THR A 76 -3.39 -16.49 -1.30
CA THR A 76 -4.66 -15.87 -1.71
C THR A 76 -4.47 -14.70 -2.67
N HIS A 77 -3.27 -14.13 -2.75
CA HIS A 77 -2.95 -13.00 -3.64
C HIS A 77 -1.89 -13.36 -4.69
N ASP A 78 -1.42 -14.63 -4.72
CA ASP A 78 -0.39 -15.09 -5.66
C ASP A 78 -0.76 -14.80 -7.12
N ARG A 79 -2.02 -15.09 -7.50
CA ARG A 79 -2.49 -14.88 -8.88
C ARG A 79 -2.48 -13.42 -9.29
N PHE A 80 -2.94 -12.54 -8.40
CA PHE A 80 -2.90 -11.10 -8.70
C PHE A 80 -1.47 -10.58 -8.81
N CYS A 81 -0.58 -10.99 -7.90
CA CYS A 81 0.82 -10.61 -7.94
C CYS A 81 1.53 -11.12 -9.19
N ARG A 82 1.26 -12.38 -9.61
CA ARG A 82 1.77 -12.94 -10.88
C ARG A 82 1.29 -12.15 -12.08
N ALA A 83 -0.04 -11.96 -12.20
CA ALA A 83 -0.63 -11.21 -13.30
C ALA A 83 -0.10 -9.78 -13.38
N LEU A 84 -0.01 -9.10 -12.24
CA LEU A 84 0.52 -7.73 -12.18
C LEU A 84 1.99 -7.68 -12.59
N SER A 85 2.83 -8.58 -12.07
CA SER A 85 4.26 -8.65 -12.41
C SER A 85 4.46 -8.98 -13.89
N LEU A 86 3.78 -9.99 -14.42
CA LEU A 86 3.88 -10.40 -15.81
C LEU A 86 3.45 -9.28 -16.78
N ASN A 87 2.29 -8.65 -16.52
CA ASN A 87 1.73 -7.64 -17.44
C ASN A 87 2.45 -6.28 -17.34
N SER A 88 3.01 -5.92 -16.19
CA SER A 88 3.77 -4.67 -16.03
C SER A 88 5.25 -4.82 -16.37
N GLY A 89 5.78 -6.04 -16.31
CA GLY A 89 7.21 -6.32 -16.36
C GLY A 89 7.95 -5.95 -15.07
N CYS A 90 7.27 -5.46 -14.03
CA CYS A 90 7.89 -5.10 -12.77
C CYS A 90 8.22 -6.33 -11.93
N SER A 91 9.38 -6.37 -11.29
CA SER A 91 9.58 -7.27 -10.16
C SER A 91 8.65 -6.89 -9.02
N LEU A 92 8.10 -7.91 -8.32
CA LEU A 92 7.17 -7.67 -7.22
C LEU A 92 7.60 -8.50 -6.00
N ILE A 93 7.51 -7.91 -4.81
CA ILE A 93 7.70 -8.60 -3.52
C ILE A 93 6.42 -8.49 -2.72
N SER A 94 5.79 -9.62 -2.38
CA SER A 94 4.62 -9.69 -1.50
C SER A 94 5.05 -10.06 -0.08
N ILE A 95 4.49 -9.36 0.92
CA ILE A 95 4.85 -9.48 2.33
C ILE A 95 3.81 -10.34 3.06
N ASP A 96 4.27 -11.38 3.78
CA ASP A 96 3.45 -12.21 4.67
C ASP A 96 3.46 -11.64 6.10
N TYR A 97 2.75 -10.55 6.29
CA TYR A 97 2.69 -9.84 7.56
C TYR A 97 1.80 -10.56 8.60
N ARG A 98 2.07 -10.37 9.88
CA ARG A 98 1.33 -10.97 10.99
C ARG A 98 -0.13 -10.52 11.04
N LEU A 99 -1.03 -11.44 11.38
CA LEU A 99 -2.46 -11.25 11.40
C LEU A 99 -3.07 -11.26 12.80
N ALA A 100 -4.13 -10.49 12.98
CA ALA A 100 -5.00 -10.53 14.15
C ALA A 100 -5.92 -11.77 14.10
N PRO A 101 -6.39 -12.27 15.23
CA PRO A 101 -6.25 -11.74 16.59
C PRO A 101 -4.97 -12.14 17.30
N GLU A 102 -4.11 -12.99 16.72
CA GLU A 102 -2.86 -13.40 17.31
C GLU A 102 -1.92 -12.20 17.51
N HIS A 103 -1.90 -11.31 16.53
CA HIS A 103 -1.08 -10.10 16.46
C HIS A 103 -1.94 -8.91 16.09
N THR A 104 -2.39 -8.19 17.10
CA THR A 104 -3.25 -7.01 16.95
C THR A 104 -2.45 -5.77 16.53
N PHE A 105 -3.13 -4.66 16.27
CA PHE A 105 -2.47 -3.39 15.96
C PHE A 105 -1.39 -3.06 17.00
N PRO A 106 -0.18 -2.63 16.56
CA PRO A 106 0.22 -2.25 15.20
C PRO A 106 0.98 -3.35 14.41
N ALA A 107 0.92 -4.63 14.78
CA ALA A 107 1.79 -5.69 14.28
C ALA A 107 1.91 -5.77 12.74
N ALA A 108 0.79 -5.74 12.00
CA ALA A 108 0.81 -5.75 10.53
C ALA A 108 1.47 -4.49 9.94
N HIS A 109 1.24 -3.32 10.57
CA HIS A 109 1.86 -2.06 10.17
C HIS A 109 3.37 -2.07 10.40
N ASP A 110 3.82 -2.64 11.52
CA ASP A 110 5.25 -2.75 11.84
C ASP A 110 5.93 -3.73 10.91
N ASP A 111 5.32 -4.89 10.63
CA ASP A 111 5.89 -5.87 9.70
C ASP A 111 6.01 -5.32 8.28
N CYS A 112 4.97 -4.67 7.76
CA CYS A 112 5.03 -4.07 6.43
C CYS A 112 6.05 -2.94 6.35
N LEU A 113 6.13 -2.09 7.36
CA LEU A 113 7.10 -0.99 7.40
C LEU A 113 8.53 -1.52 7.46
N GLU A 114 8.82 -2.44 8.39
CA GLU A 114 10.18 -2.97 8.58
C GLU A 114 10.61 -3.89 7.42
N ALA A 115 9.70 -4.73 6.89
CA ALA A 115 10.00 -5.53 5.72
C ALA A 115 10.25 -4.65 4.48
N THR A 116 9.49 -3.57 4.31
CA THR A 116 9.75 -2.59 3.23
C THR A 116 11.13 -1.95 3.39
N LYS A 117 11.50 -1.48 4.58
CA LYS A 117 12.84 -0.95 4.85
C LYS A 117 13.92 -1.97 4.51
N TRP A 118 13.75 -3.20 4.99
CA TRP A 118 14.70 -4.27 4.72
C TRP A 118 14.87 -4.52 3.23
N VAL A 119 13.78 -4.56 2.45
CA VAL A 119 13.82 -4.68 0.99
C VAL A 119 14.59 -3.52 0.37
N LEU A 120 14.30 -2.27 0.78
CA LEU A 120 14.94 -1.08 0.26
C LEU A 120 16.44 -1.02 0.58
N ASP A 121 16.85 -1.52 1.74
CA ASP A 121 18.24 -1.53 2.18
C ASP A 121 19.06 -2.72 1.59
N ASN A 122 18.42 -3.74 0.97
CA ASN A 122 19.06 -4.96 0.47
C ASN A 122 18.85 -5.22 -1.04
N LEU A 123 18.50 -4.21 -1.80
CA LEU A 123 18.04 -4.34 -3.19
C LEU A 123 19.00 -4.98 -4.17
N ASP A 124 20.29 -4.68 -4.03
CA ASP A 124 21.33 -5.20 -4.94
C ASP A 124 21.40 -6.74 -4.93
N ASN A 125 20.86 -7.38 -3.89
CA ASN A 125 20.85 -8.83 -3.69
C ASN A 125 19.48 -9.48 -4.00
N LEU A 126 18.48 -8.70 -4.39
CA LEU A 126 17.11 -9.16 -4.64
C LEU A 126 16.83 -9.26 -6.16
N ALA A 127 15.57 -9.18 -6.52
CA ALA A 127 15.15 -9.21 -7.93
C ALA A 127 15.64 -7.96 -8.69
N PRO A 128 15.95 -8.10 -10.00
CA PRO A 128 16.38 -6.98 -10.83
C PRO A 128 15.34 -5.83 -10.83
N ASN A 129 15.83 -4.59 -10.76
CA ASN A 129 14.99 -3.38 -10.78
C ASN A 129 15.82 -2.16 -11.20
N ASN A 130 15.16 -1.03 -11.49
CA ASN A 130 15.81 0.21 -11.91
C ASN A 130 16.07 1.22 -10.76
N GLY A 131 16.05 0.78 -9.51
CA GLY A 131 16.22 1.62 -8.33
C GLY A 131 14.98 2.41 -7.91
N LEU A 132 13.84 2.24 -8.59
CA LEU A 132 12.58 2.90 -8.25
C LEU A 132 11.63 1.93 -7.53
N PHE A 133 10.90 2.43 -6.53
CA PHE A 133 10.02 1.62 -5.69
C PHE A 133 8.61 2.14 -5.69
N ILE A 134 7.67 1.20 -5.73
CA ILE A 134 6.24 1.48 -5.64
C ILE A 134 5.66 0.59 -4.53
N LEU A 135 5.02 1.21 -3.56
CA LEU A 135 4.29 0.48 -2.54
C LEU A 135 2.87 0.23 -3.01
N ALA A 136 2.40 -1.01 -2.87
CA ALA A 136 1.13 -1.43 -3.41
C ALA A 136 0.35 -2.32 -2.43
N GLY A 137 -0.97 -2.36 -2.59
CA GLY A 137 -1.81 -3.28 -1.84
C GLY A 137 -3.29 -3.05 -2.08
N ASP A 138 -4.09 -3.99 -1.62
CA ASP A 138 -5.53 -3.97 -1.72
C ASP A 138 -6.21 -3.97 -0.36
N SER A 139 -7.33 -3.29 -0.19
CA SER A 139 -8.11 -3.24 1.06
C SER A 139 -7.25 -2.86 2.29
N ALA A 140 -7.11 -3.75 3.27
CA ALA A 140 -6.18 -3.60 4.40
C ALA A 140 -4.72 -3.43 3.93
N GLY A 141 -4.31 -4.15 2.88
CA GLY A 141 -2.99 -3.98 2.25
C GLY A 141 -2.82 -2.61 1.58
N GLY A 142 -3.87 -2.07 0.98
CA GLY A 142 -3.89 -0.70 0.47
C GLY A 142 -3.71 0.34 1.58
N ASN A 143 -4.26 0.09 2.76
CA ASN A 143 -3.99 0.87 3.96
C ASN A 143 -2.50 0.80 4.35
N LEU A 144 -1.94 -0.42 4.44
CA LEU A 144 -0.54 -0.65 4.78
C LEU A 144 0.42 0.01 3.79
N ALA A 145 0.10 -0.05 2.49
CA ALA A 145 0.88 0.61 1.44
C ALA A 145 0.90 2.14 1.62
N ILE A 146 -0.25 2.77 1.88
CA ILE A 146 -0.36 4.21 2.14
C ILE A 146 0.40 4.58 3.43
N ALA A 147 0.21 3.83 4.51
CA ALA A 147 0.86 4.09 5.80
C ALA A 147 2.38 3.96 5.71
N SER A 148 2.89 2.93 5.03
CA SER A 148 4.32 2.73 4.80
C SER A 148 4.91 3.80 3.88
N THR A 149 4.18 4.21 2.83
CA THR A 149 4.59 5.32 1.96
C THR A 149 4.77 6.61 2.76
N LEU A 150 3.80 6.97 3.61
CA LEU A 150 3.88 8.15 4.48
C LEU A 150 5.10 8.12 5.42
N ALA A 151 5.45 6.94 5.92
CA ALA A 151 6.56 6.78 6.85
C ALA A 151 7.93 6.78 6.19
N LEU A 152 8.03 6.36 4.92
CA LEU A 152 9.30 6.10 4.23
C LEU A 152 9.66 7.15 3.17
N GLN A 153 8.68 7.94 2.71
CA GLN A 153 8.83 8.84 1.56
C GLN A 153 10.03 9.79 1.68
N GLU A 154 10.19 10.44 2.84
CA GLU A 154 11.27 11.42 3.03
C GLU A 154 12.66 10.78 2.99
N ARG A 155 12.78 9.55 3.49
CA ARG A 155 14.08 8.87 3.59
C ARG A 155 14.47 8.12 2.32
N TYR A 156 13.50 7.45 1.67
CA TYR A 156 13.79 6.50 0.58
C TYR A 156 13.30 6.98 -0.80
N GLY A 157 12.59 8.10 -0.89
CA GLY A 157 12.13 8.62 -2.17
C GLY A 157 11.22 7.65 -2.92
N ILE A 158 10.17 7.15 -2.25
CA ILE A 158 9.21 6.21 -2.86
C ILE A 158 8.62 6.81 -4.14
N ALA A 159 8.74 6.12 -5.26
CA ALA A 159 8.39 6.62 -6.58
C ALA A 159 6.88 6.60 -6.88
N GLY A 160 6.10 5.80 -6.14
CA GLY A 160 4.64 5.72 -6.33
C GLY A 160 3.94 4.89 -5.27
N CYS A 161 2.60 5.06 -5.19
CA CYS A 161 1.72 4.24 -4.37
C CYS A 161 0.55 3.74 -5.20
N LEU A 162 0.26 2.43 -5.13
CA LEU A 162 -0.89 1.79 -5.78
C LEU A 162 -1.81 1.22 -4.71
N ALA A 163 -3.00 1.80 -4.54
CA ALA A 163 -3.97 1.36 -3.54
C ALA A 163 -5.29 0.93 -4.20
N ILE A 164 -5.65 -0.34 -4.05
CA ILE A 164 -6.88 -0.91 -4.61
C ILE A 164 -7.91 -1.00 -3.48
N TYR A 165 -9.06 -0.35 -3.65
CA TYR A 165 -10.15 -0.20 -2.66
C TYR A 165 -9.65 -0.10 -1.20
N PRO A 166 -8.75 0.88 -0.88
CA PRO A 166 -8.04 0.89 0.40
C PRO A 166 -8.95 1.23 1.57
N ALA A 167 -8.77 0.51 2.69
CA ALA A 167 -9.45 0.82 3.96
C ALA A 167 -8.71 1.94 4.70
N THR A 168 -9.15 3.19 4.58
CA THR A 168 -8.44 4.37 5.10
C THR A 168 -9.15 5.11 6.23
N GLN A 169 -10.37 4.68 6.57
CA GLN A 169 -11.20 5.26 7.62
C GLN A 169 -11.63 4.19 8.64
N HIS A 170 -12.05 4.63 9.81
CA HIS A 170 -12.72 3.76 10.76
C HIS A 170 -14.18 3.51 10.31
N TYR A 171 -14.71 2.31 10.56
CA TYR A 171 -16.08 1.92 10.17
C TYR A 171 -17.20 2.78 10.82
N ILE A 172 -16.90 3.58 11.84
CA ILE A 172 -17.81 4.60 12.41
C ILE A 172 -17.87 5.85 11.53
N SER A 173 -17.18 5.88 10.39
CA SER A 173 -17.22 6.97 9.44
C SER A 173 -18.67 7.23 8.96
N ASP A 174 -19.00 8.49 8.75
CA ASP A 174 -20.26 8.99 8.20
C ASP A 174 -20.33 8.96 6.67
N LEU A 175 -19.37 8.27 6.04
CA LEU A 175 -19.32 8.16 4.58
C LEU A 175 -20.52 7.37 4.04
N PRO A 176 -21.19 7.85 2.98
CA PRO A 176 -22.41 7.25 2.43
C PRO A 176 -22.28 5.78 2.07
N SER A 177 -21.16 5.33 1.51
CA SER A 177 -20.95 3.95 1.08
C SER A 177 -21.10 2.92 2.20
N TYR A 178 -20.83 3.29 3.47
CA TYR A 178 -21.03 2.39 4.61
C TYR A 178 -22.50 2.03 4.86
N THR A 179 -23.42 2.87 4.41
CA THR A 179 -24.89 2.67 4.50
C THR A 179 -25.43 2.10 3.18
N GLU A 180 -25.06 2.69 2.05
CA GLU A 180 -25.51 2.30 0.72
C GLU A 180 -25.17 0.84 0.42
N HIS A 181 -23.93 0.42 0.75
CA HIS A 181 -23.42 -0.91 0.47
C HIS A 181 -23.31 -1.81 1.72
N ALA A 182 -24.00 -1.46 2.81
CA ALA A 182 -23.91 -2.21 4.08
C ALA A 182 -24.17 -3.72 3.94
N LYS A 183 -25.03 -4.11 3.01
CA LYS A 183 -25.47 -5.50 2.80
C LYS A 183 -25.10 -6.06 1.42
N THR A 184 -24.47 -5.24 0.55
CA THR A 184 -24.15 -5.60 -0.83
C THR A 184 -22.71 -6.06 -0.96
N GLY A 185 -22.39 -6.68 -2.10
CA GLY A 185 -21.03 -7.12 -2.43
C GLY A 185 -20.57 -8.36 -1.67
N LEU A 186 -19.30 -8.71 -1.90
CA LEU A 186 -18.68 -9.93 -1.35
C LEU A 186 -18.30 -9.78 0.14
N VAL A 187 -18.04 -8.56 0.60
CA VAL A 187 -17.64 -8.27 1.98
C VAL A 187 -18.60 -7.22 2.58
N PRO A 188 -19.71 -7.64 3.20
CA PRO A 188 -20.66 -6.72 3.85
C PRO A 188 -20.02 -5.89 4.97
N ALA A 189 -20.56 -4.70 5.25
CA ALA A 189 -20.06 -3.76 6.27
C ALA A 189 -19.89 -4.39 7.68
N ARG A 190 -20.73 -5.37 8.04
CA ARG A 190 -20.57 -6.11 9.32
C ARG A 190 -19.23 -6.87 9.40
N HIS A 191 -18.71 -7.38 8.29
CA HIS A 191 -17.40 -8.03 8.26
C HIS A 191 -16.27 -7.02 8.35
N MET A 192 -16.39 -5.87 7.66
CA MET A 192 -15.44 -4.77 7.78
C MET A 192 -15.30 -4.32 9.24
N ARG A 193 -16.44 -4.13 9.92
CA ARG A 193 -16.47 -3.80 11.36
C ARG A 193 -15.74 -4.85 12.18
N ARG A 194 -16.09 -6.13 11.99
CA ARG A 194 -15.49 -7.23 12.75
C ARG A 194 -13.98 -7.32 12.55
N PHE A 195 -13.49 -7.13 11.34
CA PHE A 195 -12.07 -7.11 11.05
C PHE A 195 -11.37 -5.95 11.77
N CYS A 196 -11.93 -4.75 11.68
CA CYS A 196 -11.41 -3.57 12.35
C CYS A 196 -11.36 -3.76 13.87
N ASP A 197 -12.47 -4.20 14.49
CA ASP A 197 -12.55 -4.46 15.94
C ASP A 197 -11.56 -5.54 16.40
N THR A 198 -11.39 -6.60 15.58
CA THR A 198 -10.44 -7.69 15.88
C THR A 198 -9.00 -7.19 15.83
N TYR A 199 -8.67 -6.37 14.85
CA TYR A 199 -7.31 -5.83 14.70
C TYR A 199 -6.99 -4.77 15.75
N LEU A 200 -7.92 -3.85 16.03
CA LEU A 200 -7.76 -2.80 17.04
C LEU A 200 -7.78 -3.32 18.48
N ASN A 201 -8.47 -4.44 18.74
CA ASN A 201 -8.55 -5.10 20.04
C ASN A 201 -8.87 -4.14 21.21
N GLY A 202 -9.85 -3.28 21.01
CA GLY A 202 -10.32 -2.34 22.04
C GLY A 202 -9.57 -1.00 22.09
N THR A 203 -8.60 -0.75 21.22
CA THR A 203 -7.98 0.58 21.10
C THR A 203 -9.03 1.59 20.65
N ALA A 204 -9.19 2.68 21.41
CA ALA A 204 -10.22 3.67 21.13
C ALA A 204 -9.99 4.39 19.79
N PRO A 205 -11.04 4.64 18.97
CA PRO A 205 -10.89 5.31 17.66
C PRO A 205 -10.28 6.71 17.72
N ALA A 206 -10.32 7.36 18.84
CA ALA A 206 -9.76 8.69 19.06
C ALA A 206 -8.26 8.66 19.47
N ASP A 207 -7.67 7.49 19.68
CA ASP A 207 -6.26 7.37 20.09
C ASP A 207 -5.36 7.89 18.97
N PRO A 208 -4.43 8.82 19.26
CA PRO A 208 -3.47 9.35 18.26
C PRO A 208 -2.62 8.26 17.61
N VAL A 209 -2.35 7.16 18.31
CA VAL A 209 -1.60 6.02 17.74
C VAL A 209 -2.27 5.45 16.49
N LEU A 210 -3.59 5.63 16.34
CA LEU A 210 -4.37 5.17 15.20
C LEU A 210 -4.26 6.09 13.95
N GLU A 211 -3.49 7.17 13.97
CA GLU A 211 -3.19 7.92 12.75
C GLU A 211 -2.48 7.06 11.69
N ARG A 212 -1.69 6.06 12.13
CA ARG A 212 -1.09 5.06 11.23
C ARG A 212 -2.12 4.13 10.62
N MET A 213 -3.14 3.75 11.41
CA MET A 213 -4.22 2.87 10.98
C MET A 213 -5.21 3.58 10.03
N PHE A 214 -5.40 4.88 10.19
CA PHE A 214 -6.38 5.65 9.42
C PHE A 214 -5.74 6.82 8.67
N PRO A 215 -4.91 6.53 7.65
CA PRO A 215 -4.20 7.57 6.90
C PRO A 215 -5.14 8.57 6.23
N GLY A 216 -6.36 8.17 5.91
CA GLY A 216 -7.40 9.07 5.39
C GLY A 216 -7.87 10.14 6.39
N ARG A 217 -7.48 10.08 7.67
CA ARG A 217 -7.79 11.09 8.70
C ARG A 217 -6.67 12.13 8.88
N ARG A 218 -5.46 11.89 8.37
CA ARG A 218 -4.33 12.81 8.53
C ARG A 218 -4.61 14.16 7.88
N THR A 219 -4.21 15.23 8.54
CA THR A 219 -4.40 16.62 8.06
C THR A 219 -3.40 17.00 6.98
N THR A 220 -2.20 16.43 7.01
CA THR A 220 -1.11 16.72 6.08
C THR A 220 -0.70 15.44 5.34
N LEU A 221 -0.67 15.51 4.02
CA LEU A 221 -0.26 14.44 3.11
C LEU A 221 0.79 14.99 2.10
N ASN A 222 1.58 15.97 2.54
CA ASN A 222 2.59 16.61 1.69
C ASN A 222 3.67 15.59 1.29
N LEU A 223 4.29 15.82 0.15
CA LEU A 223 5.34 14.97 -0.42
C LEU A 223 4.93 13.54 -0.77
N PHE A 224 3.62 13.23 -0.74
CA PHE A 224 3.17 11.92 -1.14
C PHE A 224 3.44 11.70 -2.65
N PRO A 225 3.95 10.54 -3.08
CA PRO A 225 4.34 10.32 -4.46
C PRO A 225 3.12 10.23 -5.39
N ARG A 226 3.37 10.11 -6.70
CA ARG A 226 2.27 9.81 -7.63
C ARG A 226 1.51 8.57 -7.16
N THR A 227 0.19 8.62 -7.25
CA THR A 227 -0.64 7.56 -6.67
C THR A 227 -1.74 7.13 -7.64
N LEU A 228 -1.92 5.80 -7.76
CA LEU A 228 -3.10 5.21 -8.36
C LEU A 228 -4.01 4.69 -7.26
N ILE A 229 -5.27 5.12 -7.29
CA ILE A 229 -6.33 4.58 -6.43
C ILE A 229 -7.41 3.97 -7.32
N ILE A 230 -7.72 2.69 -7.09
CA ILE A 230 -8.82 1.98 -7.75
C ILE A 230 -9.89 1.71 -6.70
N THR A 231 -11.15 2.02 -6.98
CA THR A 231 -12.30 1.74 -6.10
C THR A 231 -13.32 0.87 -6.80
N ALA A 232 -14.09 0.11 -6.04
CA ALA A 232 -15.19 -0.70 -6.52
C ALA A 232 -16.54 -0.02 -6.22
N GLU A 233 -17.54 -0.18 -7.11
CA GLU A 233 -18.85 0.45 -6.93
C GLU A 233 -19.62 -0.17 -5.74
N ARG A 234 -19.67 -1.50 -5.69
CA ARG A 234 -20.44 -2.26 -4.66
C ARG A 234 -19.56 -2.56 -3.43
N ASP A 235 -19.11 -1.49 -2.78
CA ASP A 235 -18.14 -1.59 -1.70
C ASP A 235 -18.51 -0.68 -0.52
N PRO A 236 -18.67 -1.23 0.69
CA PRO A 236 -18.92 -0.43 1.89
C PRO A 236 -17.84 0.63 2.16
N ILE A 237 -16.60 0.39 1.74
CA ILE A 237 -15.48 1.35 1.91
C ILE A 237 -15.08 2.05 0.61
N ARG A 238 -15.99 2.10 -0.40
CA ARG A 238 -15.78 2.83 -1.65
C ARG A 238 -15.31 4.26 -1.41
N ASP A 239 -15.99 4.95 -0.51
CA ASP A 239 -15.75 6.36 -0.25
C ASP A 239 -14.48 6.64 0.55
N ASP A 240 -13.89 5.62 1.20
CA ASP A 240 -12.55 5.69 1.81
C ASP A 240 -11.49 6.02 0.77
N GLY A 241 -11.48 5.26 -0.34
CA GLY A 241 -10.57 5.49 -1.45
C GLY A 241 -10.79 6.83 -2.14
N ALA A 242 -12.05 7.21 -2.38
CA ALA A 242 -12.40 8.50 -2.97
C ALA A 242 -11.95 9.67 -2.09
N ARG A 243 -12.16 9.58 -0.78
CA ARG A 243 -11.80 10.62 0.19
C ARG A 243 -10.29 10.82 0.27
N VAL A 244 -9.50 9.75 0.33
CA VAL A 244 -8.05 9.86 0.36
C VAL A 244 -7.50 10.40 -0.96
N ALA A 245 -8.08 10.02 -2.11
CA ALA A 245 -7.72 10.57 -3.42
C ALA A 245 -7.89 12.09 -3.48
N VAL A 246 -9.05 12.60 -3.02
CA VAL A 246 -9.34 14.04 -2.97
C VAL A 246 -8.35 14.76 -2.04
N ARG A 247 -8.01 14.18 -0.90
CA ARG A 247 -7.06 14.79 0.05
C ARG A 247 -5.65 14.87 -0.52
N LEU A 248 -5.16 13.78 -1.10
CA LEU A 248 -3.86 13.75 -1.77
C LEU A 248 -3.79 14.77 -2.92
N HIS A 249 -4.85 14.85 -3.73
CA HIS A 249 -4.93 15.85 -4.80
C HIS A 249 -4.86 17.29 -4.27
N ARG A 250 -5.60 17.59 -3.21
CA ARG A 250 -5.58 18.91 -2.54
C ARG A 250 -4.22 19.26 -1.93
N SER A 251 -3.43 18.25 -1.58
CA SER A 251 -2.05 18.41 -1.10
C SER A 251 -1.03 18.52 -2.24
N GLY A 252 -1.47 18.66 -3.50
CA GLY A 252 -0.59 18.81 -4.66
C GLY A 252 -0.02 17.51 -5.23
N CYS A 253 -0.47 16.34 -4.73
CA CYS A 253 0.02 15.05 -5.20
C CYS A 253 -0.59 14.68 -6.56
N LYS A 254 0.18 14.00 -7.41
CA LYS A 254 -0.28 13.50 -8.71
C LYS A 254 -1.13 12.24 -8.51
N ILE A 255 -2.45 12.35 -8.67
CA ILE A 255 -3.39 11.25 -8.46
C ILE A 255 -3.98 10.76 -9.78
N THR A 256 -4.00 9.45 -9.95
CA THR A 256 -4.84 8.74 -10.92
C THR A 256 -5.93 8.01 -10.13
N TYR A 257 -7.18 8.38 -10.36
CA TYR A 257 -8.32 7.73 -9.70
C TYR A 257 -9.13 6.93 -10.72
N LYS A 258 -9.43 5.69 -10.41
CA LYS A 258 -10.24 4.79 -11.23
C LYS A 258 -11.35 4.19 -10.36
N HIS A 259 -12.56 4.21 -10.90
CA HIS A 259 -13.73 3.61 -10.28
C HIS A 259 -14.25 2.50 -11.19
N LEU A 260 -14.31 1.26 -10.66
CA LEU A 260 -14.79 0.11 -11.40
C LEU A 260 -16.28 -0.07 -11.14
N SER A 261 -17.06 0.17 -12.19
CA SER A 261 -18.52 -0.04 -12.18
C SER A 261 -18.85 -1.51 -11.94
N GLN A 262 -19.91 -1.78 -11.21
CA GLN A 262 -20.39 -3.13 -10.84
C GLN A 262 -19.40 -4.01 -10.05
N ALA A 263 -18.15 -3.61 -9.87
CA ALA A 263 -17.16 -4.33 -9.09
C ALA A 263 -17.55 -4.38 -7.60
N SER A 264 -17.25 -5.49 -6.95
CA SER A 264 -17.43 -5.65 -5.50
C SER A 264 -16.10 -5.53 -4.76
N HIS A 265 -16.15 -5.17 -3.47
CA HIS A 265 -14.95 -5.20 -2.63
C HIS A 265 -14.27 -6.58 -2.65
N GLY A 266 -12.96 -6.63 -2.83
CA GLY A 266 -12.19 -7.88 -2.85
C GLY A 266 -12.13 -8.55 -4.22
N PHE A 267 -12.46 -7.89 -5.31
CA PHE A 267 -12.48 -8.49 -6.65
C PHE A 267 -11.10 -9.08 -7.07
N VAL A 268 -9.98 -8.56 -6.56
CA VAL A 268 -8.64 -9.10 -6.90
C VAL A 268 -8.36 -10.49 -6.32
N CYS A 269 -9.15 -10.96 -5.34
CA CYS A 269 -8.92 -12.25 -4.70
C CYS A 269 -10.18 -13.09 -4.49
N SER A 270 -11.37 -12.51 -4.69
CA SER A 270 -12.64 -13.14 -4.30
C SER A 270 -13.63 -13.34 -5.44
N GLU A 271 -13.32 -12.89 -6.67
CA GLU A 271 -14.16 -13.06 -7.86
C GLU A 271 -13.57 -14.05 -8.88
N GLY A 272 -12.40 -14.63 -8.61
CA GLY A 272 -11.71 -15.52 -9.56
C GLY A 272 -11.20 -14.74 -10.78
N ASP A 273 -11.18 -15.40 -11.95
CA ASP A 273 -10.79 -14.80 -13.23
C ASP A 273 -11.93 -13.95 -13.80
N SER A 274 -12.28 -12.87 -13.11
CA SER A 274 -13.37 -11.98 -13.49
C SER A 274 -12.87 -10.83 -14.39
N GLU A 275 -13.81 -10.18 -15.08
CA GLU A 275 -13.53 -8.97 -15.85
C GLU A 275 -12.90 -7.88 -14.98
N HIS A 276 -13.38 -7.71 -13.74
CA HIS A 276 -12.84 -6.71 -12.81
C HIS A 276 -11.41 -7.02 -12.37
N PHE A 277 -11.08 -8.32 -12.19
CA PHE A 277 -9.71 -8.75 -11.95
C PHE A 277 -8.79 -8.35 -13.10
N GLY A 278 -9.16 -8.73 -14.34
CA GLY A 278 -8.40 -8.41 -15.54
C GLY A 278 -8.28 -6.90 -15.78
N GLU A 279 -9.36 -6.14 -15.54
CA GLU A 279 -9.35 -4.67 -15.67
C GLU A 279 -8.42 -4.01 -14.67
N ALA A 280 -8.42 -4.44 -13.41
CA ALA A 280 -7.51 -3.92 -12.40
C ALA A 280 -6.04 -4.19 -12.73
N VAL A 281 -5.73 -5.42 -13.19
CA VAL A 281 -4.38 -5.77 -13.67
C VAL A 281 -3.97 -4.86 -14.83
N ARG A 282 -4.85 -4.67 -15.82
CA ARG A 282 -4.58 -3.80 -16.96
C ARG A 282 -4.34 -2.35 -16.56
N ILE A 283 -5.21 -1.77 -15.71
CA ILE A 283 -5.08 -0.38 -15.25
C ILE A 283 -3.78 -0.21 -14.44
N ALA A 284 -3.51 -1.11 -13.51
CA ALA A 284 -2.32 -1.05 -12.68
C ALA A 284 -1.04 -1.19 -13.51
N SER A 285 -1.01 -2.15 -14.46
CA SER A 285 0.15 -2.36 -15.34
C SER A 285 0.42 -1.17 -16.26
N GLN A 286 -0.61 -0.57 -16.84
CA GLN A 286 -0.48 0.65 -17.65
C GLN A 286 0.04 1.84 -16.83
N TRP A 287 -0.44 1.99 -15.60
CA TRP A 287 0.04 3.03 -14.72
C TRP A 287 1.49 2.80 -14.29
N LEU A 288 1.89 1.56 -14.01
CA LEU A 288 3.27 1.19 -13.70
C LEU A 288 4.22 1.44 -14.88
N ALA A 289 3.75 1.23 -16.12
CA ALA A 289 4.52 1.46 -17.33
C ALA A 289 4.72 2.96 -17.66
N THR A 290 3.93 3.86 -17.08
CA THR A 290 4.10 5.31 -17.28
C THR A 290 5.44 5.77 -16.70
N PRO A 291 6.32 6.44 -17.48
CA PRO A 291 7.62 6.87 -17.03
C PRO A 291 7.56 7.63 -15.69
N LEU A 292 8.41 7.23 -14.77
CA LEU A 292 8.65 7.94 -13.52
C LEU A 292 9.66 9.04 -13.83
N ILE A 293 9.18 10.27 -14.02
CA ILE A 293 10.06 11.43 -14.08
C ILE A 293 10.44 11.74 -12.64
N LEU A 294 11.59 11.24 -12.20
CA LEU A 294 12.27 11.83 -11.06
C LEU A 294 12.62 13.26 -11.51
N LYS A 295 12.03 14.30 -10.89
CA LYS A 295 12.65 15.61 -10.90
C LYS A 295 14.01 15.41 -10.25
N SER A 296 15.05 15.33 -11.06
CA SER A 296 16.41 15.31 -10.54
C SER A 296 16.58 16.59 -9.72
N LEU A 297 17.04 16.45 -8.50
CA LEU A 297 17.51 17.60 -7.68
C LEU A 297 18.59 18.43 -8.41
N GLN A 298 19.10 17.95 -9.53
CA GLN A 298 20.04 18.64 -10.42
C GLN A 298 19.40 19.80 -11.20
N GLU A 299 18.10 19.74 -11.56
CA GLU A 299 17.45 20.84 -12.30
C GLU A 299 17.19 22.08 -11.42
N ASP A 300 17.04 21.90 -10.10
CA ASP A 300 16.88 23.03 -9.16
C ASP A 300 18.23 23.71 -8.81
N LEU A 301 19.37 23.08 -9.08
CA LEU A 301 20.71 23.67 -8.90
C LEU A 301 21.20 24.43 -10.14
N GLU A 302 20.60 24.23 -11.29
CA GLU A 302 20.94 24.92 -12.55
C GLU A 302 19.97 26.06 -12.90
N SER A 303 19.06 26.42 -11.99
CA SER A 303 18.18 27.59 -12.22
C SER A 303 19.00 28.89 -12.20
N PRO A 304 18.74 29.85 -13.12
CA PRO A 304 19.52 31.07 -13.27
C PRO A 304 19.56 32.00 -12.04
N THR A 305 18.81 31.68 -10.98
CA THR A 305 18.75 32.43 -9.73
C THR A 305 19.92 32.14 -8.76
N SER A 306 20.71 31.08 -8.97
CA SER A 306 21.86 30.76 -8.11
C SER A 306 23.15 31.49 -8.54
N GLN A 307 23.23 31.99 -9.78
CA GLN A 307 24.40 32.77 -10.26
C GLN A 307 24.43 34.21 -9.81
N ALA A 308 23.35 34.76 -9.26
CA ALA A 308 23.28 36.16 -8.82
C ALA A 308 23.80 36.41 -7.40
N VAL A 309 24.22 35.38 -6.65
CA VAL A 309 24.68 35.52 -5.25
C VAL A 309 26.20 35.48 -5.12
N SER A 310 26.97 35.06 -6.16
CA SER A 310 28.44 34.98 -6.07
C SER A 310 29.19 36.28 -6.35
N ASP A 311 28.52 37.36 -6.78
CA ASP A 311 29.18 38.61 -7.20
C ASP A 311 29.06 39.76 -6.19
N ARG A 312 28.69 39.49 -4.93
CA ARG A 312 28.66 40.49 -3.85
C ARG A 312 29.46 40.08 -2.61
N SER A 313 30.76 39.84 -2.76
CA SER A 313 31.65 39.75 -1.60
C SER A 313 33.01 40.37 -1.89
N SER A 314 33.03 41.73 -2.04
CA SER A 314 34.24 42.53 -1.90
C SER A 314 33.88 43.88 -1.26
N HIS A 315 33.46 43.85 -0.01
CA HIS A 315 33.49 45.05 0.85
C HIS A 315 34.21 44.67 2.13
N HIS A 316 35.48 45.19 2.21
CA HIS A 316 36.28 45.19 3.42
C HIS A 316 35.59 46.04 4.51
N PRO A 317 35.48 45.58 5.75
CA PRO A 317 35.02 46.42 6.86
C PRO A 317 36.09 47.41 7.25
N ARG A 318 35.70 48.71 7.39
CA ARG A 318 36.56 49.78 7.99
C ARG A 318 36.64 49.55 9.51
N PRO A 319 37.81 49.89 10.13
CA PRO A 319 37.96 49.74 11.56
C PRO A 319 37.16 50.80 12.33
N TRP A 320 36.65 50.43 13.50
CA TRP A 320 35.89 51.23 14.45
C TRP A 320 36.83 52.27 15.15
N PRO A 321 36.40 53.51 15.38
CA PRO A 321 37.20 54.50 16.12
C PRO A 321 37.14 54.25 17.65
N PRO A 322 38.18 54.62 18.42
CA PRO A 322 38.22 54.40 19.87
C PRO A 322 37.27 55.33 20.61
N ARG A 323 36.73 54.84 21.70
CA ARG A 323 35.89 55.61 22.65
C ARG A 323 36.79 56.60 23.45
N GLN A 324 36.27 57.84 23.54
CA GLN A 324 36.63 58.78 24.63
C GLN A 324 35.67 58.57 25.78
#